data_458fc8d1578f880c446491de1ba7ebd4
#
_entry.id   458fc8d1578f880c446491de1ba7ebd4
#
_cell.length_a   1.000
_cell.length_b   1.000
_cell.length_c   1.000
_cell.angle_alpha   90.00
_cell.angle_beta   90.00
_cell.angle_gamma   90.00
#
_symmetry.space_group_name_H-M   'P 1'
#
loop_
_entity.id
_entity.type
_entity.pdbx_description
1 polymer ?
#
loop_
_entity_poly.entity_id
_entity_poly.type
_entity_poly.pdbx_seq_one_letter_code
_entity_poly.pdbx_strand_id
1 'polypeptide(L)' 'MRATGTDYADLDDDLRLVTLPAAARFLSVSRGSLYDLLTTGQLASVHIGRSRRIPMGELRRYIRERLERERRN' A
#
# COMPACT_ATOMS: atom_id res chain seq x y z
N MET A 1 -21.26 -4.00 -19.51
CA MET A 1 -20.77 -3.93 -19.37
C MET A 1 -20.52 -3.49 -18.55
N ARG A 2 -20.74 -3.42 -17.93
CA ARG A 2 -20.32 -3.08 -17.26
C ARG A 2 -20.37 -3.59 -15.93
N ALA A 3 -21.17 -4.38 -15.29
CA ALA A 3 -21.04 -5.10 -14.11
C ALA A 3 -19.64 -5.52 -13.90
N THR A 4 -19.13 -5.82 -14.97
CA THR A 4 -17.75 -6.08 -15.02
C THR A 4 -16.98 -4.99 -14.43
N GLY A 5 -17.50 -3.80 -14.45
CA GLY A 5 -16.83 -2.64 -13.96
C GLY A 5 -16.51 -2.71 -12.48
N THR A 6 -17.40 -3.31 -11.70
CA THR A 6 -17.24 -3.41 -10.28
C THR A 6 -16.06 -4.30 -9.90
N ASP A 7 -16.05 -5.50 -10.42
CA ASP A 7 -14.97 -6.44 -10.14
C ASP A 7 -13.65 -5.91 -10.64
N TYR A 8 -13.72 -5.32 -11.81
CA TYR A 8 -12.53 -4.78 -12.43
C TYR A 8 -11.95 -3.62 -11.62
N ALA A 9 -12.83 -2.81 -11.06
CA ALA A 9 -12.40 -1.66 -10.27
C ALA A 9 -11.70 -2.10 -8.99
N ASP A 10 -12.15 -3.19 -8.38
CA ASP A 10 -11.50 -3.70 -7.18
C ASP A 10 -10.10 -4.19 -7.47
N LEU A 11 -9.94 -4.91 -8.58
CA LEU A 11 -8.62 -5.39 -8.97
C LEU A 11 -7.71 -4.23 -9.31
N ASP A 12 -8.26 -3.26 -10.04
CA ASP A 12 -7.48 -2.08 -10.41
C ASP A 12 -7.04 -1.30 -9.19
N ASP A 13 -7.88 -1.25 -8.17
CA ASP A 13 -7.56 -0.46 -7.00
C ASP A 13 -6.36 -1.03 -6.26
N ASP A 14 -6.24 -2.34 -6.17
CA ASP A 14 -5.08 -2.96 -5.54
C ASP A 14 -3.80 -2.73 -6.34
N LEU A 15 -3.94 -2.58 -7.64
CA LEU A 15 -2.80 -2.34 -8.52
C LEU A 15 -2.51 -0.85 -8.70
N ARG A 16 -3.37 0.00 -8.18
CA ARG A 16 -3.12 1.43 -8.24
C ARG A 16 -1.86 1.76 -7.47
N LEU A 17 -1.03 2.60 -8.05
CA LEU A 17 0.22 3.01 -7.44
C LEU A 17 0.06 4.39 -6.82
N VAL A 18 0.62 4.58 -5.64
CA VAL A 18 0.58 5.89 -5.01
C VAL A 18 2.01 6.34 -4.69
N THR A 19 2.16 7.64 -4.53
CA THR A 19 3.46 8.22 -4.19
C THR A 19 3.80 7.90 -2.74
N LEU A 20 5.06 8.03 -2.39
CA LEU A 20 5.47 7.80 -1.01
C LEU A 20 4.79 8.76 -0.03
N PRO A 21 4.71 10.07 -0.32
CA PRO A 21 3.95 10.95 0.59
C PRO A 21 2.49 10.55 0.73
N ALA A 22 1.87 10.11 -0.36
CA ALA A 22 0.47 9.68 -0.29
C ALA A 22 0.34 8.42 0.56
N ALA A 23 1.28 7.49 0.43
CA ALA A 23 1.27 6.27 1.23
C ALA A 23 1.43 6.59 2.71
N ALA A 24 2.33 7.51 3.03
CA ALA A 24 2.53 7.91 4.42
C ALA A 24 1.25 8.51 4.99
N ARG A 25 0.57 9.34 4.21
CA ARG A 25 -0.71 9.91 4.64
C ARG A 25 -1.76 8.83 4.82
N PHE A 26 -1.78 7.87 3.91
CA PHE A 26 -2.73 6.78 3.98
C PHE A 26 -2.57 5.99 5.28
N LEU A 27 -1.34 5.75 5.68
CA LEU A 27 -1.04 5.03 6.91
C LEU A 27 -1.01 5.94 8.14
N SER A 28 -1.10 7.24 7.94
CA SER A 28 -1.02 8.23 9.02
C SER A 28 0.29 8.13 9.78
N VAL A 29 1.38 7.97 9.06
CA VAL A 29 2.70 7.92 9.67
C VAL A 29 3.59 8.98 9.05
N SER A 30 4.71 9.26 9.70
CA SER A 30 5.67 10.21 9.19
C SER A 30 6.38 9.61 7.98
N ARG A 31 7.01 10.49 7.22
CA ARG A 31 7.79 10.05 6.07
C ARG A 31 8.92 9.11 6.52
N GLY A 32 9.57 9.44 7.64
CA GLY A 32 10.63 8.61 8.16
C GLY A 32 10.15 7.21 8.52
N SER A 33 8.98 7.14 9.15
CA SER A 33 8.40 5.84 9.50
C SER A 33 8.11 5.03 8.24
N LEU A 34 7.60 5.68 7.20
CA LEU A 34 7.33 4.99 5.95
C LEU A 34 8.61 4.41 5.36
N TYR A 35 9.69 5.21 5.35
CA TYR A 35 10.96 4.72 4.82
C TYR A 35 11.49 3.54 5.63
N ASP A 36 11.28 3.55 6.93
CA ASP A 36 11.68 2.42 7.77
C ASP A 36 10.94 1.15 7.35
N LEU A 37 9.65 1.26 7.06
CA LEU A 37 8.87 0.10 6.61
C LEU A 37 9.40 -0.44 5.30
N LEU A 38 9.81 0.44 4.40
CA LEU A 38 10.35 0.03 3.12
C LEU A 38 11.73 -0.61 3.30
N THR A 39 12.57 0.00 4.12
CA THR A 39 13.93 -0.48 4.35
C THR A 39 13.94 -1.85 5.01
N THR A 40 13.04 -2.09 5.94
CA THR A 40 12.99 -3.35 6.66
C THR A 40 12.20 -4.43 5.91
N GLY A 41 11.67 -4.09 4.75
CA GLY A 41 10.94 -5.07 3.95
C GLY A 41 9.52 -5.34 4.40
N GLN A 42 9.01 -4.57 5.36
CA GLN A 42 7.64 -4.75 5.81
C GLN A 42 6.63 -4.24 4.79
N LEU A 43 7.07 -3.36 3.93
CA LEU A 43 6.23 -2.78 2.90
C LEU A 43 7.02 -2.79 1.61
N ALA A 44 6.42 -3.27 0.52
CA ALA A 44 7.11 -3.36 -0.76
C ALA A 44 6.76 -2.16 -1.64
N SER A 45 7.69 -1.79 -2.49
CA SER A 45 7.48 -0.72 -3.44
C SER A 45 7.95 -1.17 -4.82
N VAL A 46 7.56 -0.43 -5.84
CA VAL A 46 8.00 -0.69 -7.21
C VAL A 46 8.60 0.58 -7.78
N HIS A 47 9.46 0.41 -8.76
CA HIS A 47 10.04 1.54 -9.47
C HIS A 47 9.47 1.59 -10.87
N ILE A 48 8.99 2.76 -11.26
CA ILE A 48 8.59 3.03 -12.63
C ILE A 48 9.57 4.09 -13.12
N GLY A 49 10.56 3.64 -13.89
CA GLY A 49 11.65 4.53 -14.23
C GLY A 49 12.37 4.94 -12.98
N ARG A 50 12.43 6.22 -12.70
CA ARG A 50 13.07 6.74 -11.49
C ARG A 50 12.09 6.99 -10.36
N SER A 51 10.82 6.74 -10.61
CA SER A 51 9.79 7.03 -9.63
C SER A 51 9.53 5.80 -8.77
N ARG A 52 9.55 5.99 -7.47
CA ARG A 52 9.24 4.92 -6.52
C ARG A 52 7.79 5.05 -6.11
N ARG A 53 7.06 3.94 -6.17
CA ARG A 53 5.62 3.95 -5.91
C ARG A 53 5.24 2.76 -5.07
N ILE A 54 4.13 2.86 -4.36
CA ILE A 54 3.64 1.77 -3.53
C ILE A 54 2.25 1.36 -4.02
N PRO A 55 2.05 0.07 -4.34
CA PRO A 55 0.72 -0.39 -4.75
C PRO A 55 -0.25 -0.32 -3.57
N MET A 56 -1.49 0.09 -3.86
CA MET A 56 -2.51 0.17 -2.81
C MET A 56 -2.72 -1.18 -2.12
N GLY A 57 -2.62 -2.27 -2.87
CA GLY A 57 -2.77 -3.59 -2.28
C GLY A 57 -1.75 -3.87 -1.19
N GLU A 58 -0.52 -3.32 -1.34
CA GLU A 58 0.51 -3.47 -0.33
C GLU A 58 0.13 -2.75 0.96
N LEU A 59 -0.43 -1.55 0.82
CA LEU A 59 -0.84 -0.80 1.99
C LEU A 59 -1.95 -1.55 2.74
N ARG A 60 -2.90 -2.11 1.99
CA ARG A 60 -3.98 -2.88 2.59
C ARG A 60 -3.48 -4.13 3.27
N ARG A 61 -2.56 -4.84 2.62
CA ARG A 61 -1.97 -6.04 3.19
C ARG A 61 -1.26 -5.73 4.50
N TYR A 62 -0.47 -4.67 4.50
CA TYR A 62 0.27 -4.26 5.69
C TYR A 62 -0.69 -3.97 6.85
N ILE A 63 -1.76 -3.23 6.56
CA ILE A 63 -2.72 -2.88 7.59
C ILE A 63 -3.40 -4.13 8.15
N ARG A 64 -3.80 -5.05 7.26
CA ARG A 64 -4.45 -6.28 7.69
C ARG A 64 -3.54 -7.11 8.58
N GLU A 65 -2.29 -7.21 8.20
CA GLU A 65 -1.35 -7.99 8.99
C GLU A 65 -1.07 -7.36 10.35
N ARG A 66 -0.99 -6.04 10.38
CA ARG A 66 -0.80 -5.35 11.64
C ARG A 66 -2.03 -5.54 12.53
N LEU A 67 -3.20 -5.41 11.96
CA LEU A 67 -4.44 -5.57 12.71
C LEU A 67 -4.53 -6.97 13.30
N GLU A 68 -4.19 -7.97 12.50
CA GLU A 68 -4.21 -9.35 12.96
C GLU A 68 -3.24 -9.57 14.11
N ARG A 69 -2.06 -8.99 13.99
CA ARG A 69 -1.03 -9.11 15.02
C ARG A 69 -1.45 -8.45 16.32
N GLU A 70 -2.05 -7.27 16.23
CA GLU A 70 -2.51 -6.57 17.41
C GLU A 70 -3.63 -7.32 18.13
N ARG A 71 -4.47 -7.99 17.36
CA ARG A 71 -5.55 -8.78 17.95
C ARG A 71 -5.05 -9.92 18.79
N ARG A 72 -3.92 -10.49 18.42
CA ARG A 72 -3.38 -11.63 19.13
C ARG A 72 -2.73 -11.25 20.44
N ASN A 73 -2.36 -9.99 20.51
CA ASN A 73 -1.75 -9.48 21.73
C ASN A 73 -2.81 -8.99 22.68
#